data_37834026843a032fb1e9614387028e98
#
_entry.id   37834026843a032fb1e9614387028e98
#
_cell.length_a   1.000
_cell.length_b   1.000
_cell.length_c   1.000
_cell.angle_alpha   90.00
_cell.angle_beta   90.00
_cell.angle_gamma   90.00
#
_symmetry.space_group_name_H-M   'P 1'
#
loop_
_entity.id
_entity.type
_entity.pdbx_description
1 polymer ?
#
loop_
_entity_poly.entity_id
_entity_poly.type
_entity_poly.pdbx_seq_one_letter_code
_entity_poly.pdbx_strand_id
1 'polypeptide(L)'
;YQDWRIEGHRVDSINVPYFELIDGVEAVVGKLPASQKILVVCAKEGSSIFVAEQLADAGLHDVYYLEGGMKQWSEHLAPVKVGELRDGGEIYQFVRIGKGCLSYMIVSGQEAAVVDSVRMTDVYEAFAKERGLSIKHTIDTHLHADHISGGRKLAESTGATYWLPEKDAEEVVFAYEKLEEGKSIQVGSTSISILPIYSPGHTIGSTSLIVDDTYFLTGDILFVASIGRPDLAGKAQDWVGDLRDTLYNRYQELSKDLLVLPAHFGSYVELGTNGVVSARLGDLYRNNPGLNITDEGDFRRTVTEELPPQPNAYQEIRQVNMGRLKPDEEAQREMETGPNRCAVHDK
;
A
#
# COMPACT_ATOMS: atom_id res chain seq x y z
N TYR A 1 5.59 14.77 11.00
CA TYR A 1 6.68 14.57 10.06
C TYR A 1 7.26 13.15 10.12
N GLN A 2 7.71 12.69 11.29
CA GLN A 2 8.29 11.34 11.45
C GLN A 2 7.30 10.21 11.19
N ASP A 3 6.00 10.47 11.33
CA ASP A 3 4.94 9.49 11.12
C ASP A 3 4.62 9.25 9.63
N TRP A 4 5.14 10.11 8.75
CA TRP A 4 4.91 10.03 7.31
C TRP A 4 6.25 9.98 6.58
N ARG A 5 6.49 8.96 5.80
CA ARG A 5 7.78 8.72 5.13
C ARG A 5 8.00 9.67 3.97
N ILE A 6 8.57 10.86 4.22
CA ILE A 6 9.08 11.77 3.18
C ILE A 6 10.61 11.68 3.05
N GLU A 7 11.27 11.09 4.01
CA GLU A 7 12.71 10.92 4.01
C GLU A 7 13.14 9.74 3.15
N GLY A 8 14.19 9.91 2.41
CA GLY A 8 14.90 8.87 1.69
C GLY A 8 16.40 9.12 1.81
N HIS A 9 17.21 8.13 1.51
CA HIS A 9 18.67 8.25 1.54
C HIS A 9 19.23 9.27 0.54
N ARG A 10 18.38 9.91 -0.28
CA ARG A 10 18.73 10.97 -1.25
C ARG A 10 18.36 12.36 -0.77
N VAL A 11 17.80 12.49 0.41
CA VAL A 11 17.27 13.74 0.95
C VAL A 11 17.84 13.95 2.35
N ASP A 12 18.57 15.05 2.51
CA ASP A 12 18.96 15.54 3.84
C ASP A 12 17.77 16.26 4.45
N SER A 13 17.41 15.96 5.69
CA SER A 13 16.30 16.60 6.37
C SER A 13 16.69 17.16 7.73
N ILE A 14 16.12 18.33 8.07
CA ILE A 14 16.24 18.94 9.39
C ILE A 14 14.85 19.27 9.92
N ASN A 15 14.61 19.00 11.19
CA ASN A 15 13.37 19.41 11.85
C ASN A 15 13.64 20.67 12.70
N VAL A 16 12.93 21.75 12.39
CA VAL A 16 13.00 23.00 13.13
C VAL A 16 11.60 23.37 13.61
N PRO A 17 11.37 23.50 14.91
CA PRO A 17 10.08 23.91 15.43
C PRO A 17 9.65 25.27 14.86
N TYR A 18 8.40 25.37 14.39
CA TYR A 18 7.90 26.59 13.75
C TYR A 18 8.04 27.85 14.61
N PHE A 19 7.85 27.72 15.92
CA PHE A 19 7.97 28.86 16.85
C PHE A 19 9.38 29.47 16.92
N GLU A 20 10.43 28.71 16.51
CA GLU A 20 11.80 29.23 16.40
C GLU A 20 12.03 30.06 15.13
N LEU A 21 11.06 30.02 14.18
CA LEU A 21 11.13 30.68 12.88
C LEU A 21 10.12 31.83 12.72
N ILE A 22 9.33 32.13 13.76
CA ILE A 22 8.31 33.19 13.70
C ILE A 22 8.94 34.58 13.58
N ASP A 23 10.06 34.81 14.27
CA ASP A 23 10.76 36.10 14.30
C ASP A 23 11.86 36.20 13.22
N GLY A 24 12.09 35.15 12.42
CA GLY A 24 13.05 35.10 11.32
C GLY A 24 13.68 33.73 11.11
N VAL A 25 14.41 33.60 10.00
CA VAL A 25 15.00 32.32 9.56
C VAL A 25 16.52 32.23 9.76
N GLU A 26 17.13 33.19 10.42
CA GLU A 26 18.59 33.32 10.60
C GLU A 26 19.18 32.06 11.27
N ALA A 27 18.44 31.46 12.18
CA ALA A 27 18.86 30.27 12.90
C ALA A 27 19.02 29.02 11.99
N VAL A 28 18.39 29.01 10.82
CA VAL A 28 18.35 27.89 9.90
C VAL A 28 19.08 28.17 8.58
N VAL A 29 19.12 29.42 8.10
CA VAL A 29 19.74 29.77 6.81
C VAL A 29 21.15 29.24 6.68
N GLY A 30 21.98 29.39 7.73
CA GLY A 30 23.36 28.89 7.72
C GLY A 30 23.52 27.35 7.70
N LYS A 31 22.44 26.61 7.89
CA LYS A 31 22.41 25.14 7.86
C LYS A 31 21.89 24.59 6.53
N LEU A 32 21.33 25.46 5.68
CA LEU A 32 20.74 25.09 4.42
C LEU A 32 21.75 25.21 3.26
N PRO A 33 21.68 24.31 2.26
CA PRO A 33 22.54 24.39 1.10
C PRO A 33 22.19 25.59 0.21
N ALA A 34 23.16 26.40 -0.15
CA ALA A 34 22.92 27.58 -0.97
C ALA A 34 22.60 27.30 -2.45
N SER A 35 22.88 26.08 -2.94
CA SER A 35 22.76 25.71 -4.36
C SER A 35 21.91 24.46 -4.62
N GLN A 36 21.12 24.01 -3.66
CA GLN A 36 20.22 22.87 -3.81
C GLN A 36 18.77 23.30 -3.63
N LYS A 37 17.84 22.48 -4.14
CA LYS A 37 16.42 22.69 -3.91
C LYS A 37 16.09 22.48 -2.45
N ILE A 38 15.32 23.37 -1.88
CA ILE A 38 14.86 23.34 -0.49
C ILE A 38 13.35 23.14 -0.50
N LEU A 39 12.88 22.05 0.11
CA LEU A 39 11.47 21.80 0.31
C LEU A 39 11.10 22.05 1.78
N VAL A 40 10.25 23.03 2.02
CA VAL A 40 9.71 23.32 3.34
C VAL A 40 8.39 22.56 3.55
N VAL A 41 8.29 21.83 4.65
CA VAL A 41 7.14 20.94 4.92
C VAL A 41 6.56 21.22 6.31
N CYS A 42 5.25 21.31 6.40
CA CYS A 42 4.51 21.36 7.68
C CYS A 42 3.22 20.52 7.59
N ALA A 43 2.41 20.53 8.65
CA ALA A 43 1.22 19.68 8.72
C ALA A 43 0.15 20.03 7.66
N LYS A 44 -0.11 21.33 7.41
CA LYS A 44 -1.24 21.82 6.58
C LYS A 44 -0.85 22.90 5.56
N GLU A 45 0.41 23.10 5.27
CA GLU A 45 1.03 24.12 4.38
C GLU A 45 1.19 25.55 4.91
N GLY A 46 0.30 26.09 5.73
CA GLY A 46 0.34 27.52 6.11
C GLY A 46 1.69 27.98 6.70
N SER A 47 2.25 27.21 7.64
CA SER A 47 3.56 27.53 8.20
C SER A 47 4.71 27.34 7.20
N SER A 48 4.60 26.39 6.29
CA SER A 48 5.65 26.17 5.27
C SER A 48 5.65 27.25 4.20
N ILE A 49 4.51 27.82 3.83
CA ILE A 49 4.44 28.98 2.94
C ILE A 49 5.18 30.14 3.58
N PHE A 50 4.81 30.51 4.83
CA PHE A 50 5.45 31.61 5.55
C PHE A 50 6.98 31.44 5.64
N VAL A 51 7.45 30.25 6.03
CA VAL A 51 8.90 29.98 6.15
C VAL A 51 9.59 29.99 4.78
N ALA A 52 8.95 29.47 3.74
CA ALA A 52 9.49 29.49 2.38
C ALA A 52 9.70 30.92 1.85
N GLU A 53 8.74 31.81 2.10
CA GLU A 53 8.85 33.23 1.77
C GLU A 53 9.99 33.92 2.53
N GLN A 54 10.12 33.68 3.84
CA GLN A 54 11.21 34.22 4.65
C GLN A 54 12.61 33.72 4.17
N LEU A 55 12.72 32.44 3.76
CA LEU A 55 13.96 31.89 3.22
C LEU A 55 14.31 32.52 1.86
N ALA A 56 13.31 32.77 1.01
CA ALA A 56 13.50 33.45 -0.26
C ALA A 56 13.93 34.92 -0.05
N ASP A 57 13.33 35.63 0.89
CA ASP A 57 13.69 37.01 1.27
C ASP A 57 15.11 37.08 1.87
N ALA A 58 15.55 36.01 2.55
CA ALA A 58 16.93 35.87 3.05
C ALA A 58 17.95 35.53 1.95
N GLY A 59 17.53 35.48 0.68
CA GLY A 59 18.39 35.29 -0.50
C GLY A 59 18.64 33.83 -0.91
N LEU A 60 17.88 32.87 -0.35
CA LEU A 60 17.92 31.51 -0.84
C LEU A 60 17.06 31.38 -2.10
N HIS A 61 17.63 30.68 -3.11
CA HIS A 61 16.93 30.40 -4.35
C HIS A 61 16.43 28.95 -4.36
N ASP A 62 15.49 28.63 -5.26
CA ASP A 62 14.92 27.27 -5.39
C ASP A 62 14.26 26.75 -4.09
N VAL A 63 13.51 27.62 -3.41
CA VAL A 63 12.73 27.29 -2.23
C VAL A 63 11.32 26.92 -2.65
N TYR A 64 10.85 25.78 -2.19
CA TYR A 64 9.53 25.21 -2.46
C TYR A 64 8.83 24.88 -1.15
N TYR A 65 7.52 24.82 -1.17
CA TYR A 65 6.74 24.23 -0.07
C TYR A 65 5.87 23.08 -0.58
N LEU A 66 5.51 22.17 0.32
CA LEU A 66 4.62 21.06 0.00
C LEU A 66 3.17 21.54 0.08
N GLU A 67 2.47 21.60 -1.06
CA GLU A 67 1.05 21.97 -1.15
C GLU A 67 0.20 21.02 -0.30
N GLY A 68 -0.75 21.57 0.49
CA GLY A 68 -1.56 20.82 1.43
C GLY A 68 -0.79 20.19 2.61
N GLY A 69 0.54 20.35 2.64
CA GLY A 69 1.43 19.84 3.67
C GLY A 69 1.39 18.31 3.81
N MET A 70 1.81 17.83 4.98
CA MET A 70 1.82 16.39 5.29
C MET A 70 0.43 15.76 5.25
N LYS A 71 -0.63 16.54 5.46
CA LYS A 71 -2.01 16.07 5.34
C LYS A 71 -2.28 15.53 3.94
N GLN A 72 -2.01 16.32 2.91
CA GLN A 72 -2.23 15.92 1.52
C GLN A 72 -1.23 14.87 1.06
N TRP A 73 0.03 14.97 1.50
CA TRP A 73 1.05 13.97 1.24
C TRP A 73 0.62 12.56 1.71
N SER A 74 0.05 12.46 2.89
CA SER A 74 -0.39 11.19 3.47
C SER A 74 -1.50 10.49 2.67
N GLU A 75 -2.23 11.25 1.86
CA GLU A 75 -3.36 10.78 1.03
C GLU A 75 -3.02 10.73 -0.46
N HIS A 76 -1.85 11.22 -0.86
CA HIS A 76 -1.45 11.25 -2.26
C HIS A 76 -1.24 9.84 -2.82
N LEU A 77 -1.90 9.55 -3.94
CA LEU A 77 -1.76 8.34 -4.73
C LEU A 77 -1.17 8.67 -6.09
N ALA A 78 -0.03 8.06 -6.41
CA ALA A 78 0.61 8.20 -7.72
C ALA A 78 0.33 6.96 -8.58
N PRO A 79 -0.44 7.07 -9.67
CA PRO A 79 -0.63 5.95 -10.61
C PRO A 79 0.64 5.77 -11.46
N VAL A 80 1.17 4.55 -11.46
CA VAL A 80 2.35 4.17 -12.25
C VAL A 80 2.01 2.94 -13.08
N LYS A 81 2.29 2.97 -14.38
CA LYS A 81 2.09 1.81 -15.25
C LYS A 81 3.12 0.74 -14.89
N VAL A 82 2.65 -0.46 -14.58
CA VAL A 82 3.48 -1.64 -14.31
C VAL A 82 3.86 -2.33 -15.61
N GLY A 83 2.88 -2.56 -16.49
CA GLY A 83 3.12 -3.24 -17.75
C GLY A 83 1.87 -3.45 -18.58
N GLU A 84 2.05 -4.24 -19.65
CA GLU A 84 1.00 -4.63 -20.60
C GLU A 84 0.39 -5.96 -20.19
N LEU A 85 -0.86 -6.15 -20.57
CA LEU A 85 -1.60 -7.41 -20.52
C LEU A 85 -1.95 -7.84 -21.94
N ARG A 86 -2.43 -9.10 -22.10
CA ARG A 86 -2.90 -9.58 -23.41
C ARG A 86 -3.95 -8.66 -24.00
N ASP A 87 -4.07 -8.71 -25.31
CA ASP A 87 -5.09 -7.99 -26.09
C ASP A 87 -5.12 -6.47 -25.85
N GLY A 88 -3.96 -5.89 -25.51
CA GLY A 88 -3.79 -4.45 -25.27
C GLY A 88 -4.31 -3.97 -23.93
N GLY A 89 -4.52 -4.88 -22.97
CA GLY A 89 -4.79 -4.49 -21.58
C GLY A 89 -3.57 -3.93 -20.88
N GLU A 90 -3.76 -3.33 -19.72
CA GLU A 90 -2.72 -2.68 -18.93
C GLU A 90 -2.94 -2.91 -17.44
N ILE A 91 -1.84 -2.91 -16.67
CA ILE A 91 -1.90 -2.91 -15.21
C ILE A 91 -1.15 -1.69 -14.65
N TYR A 92 -1.79 -1.02 -13.71
CA TYR A 92 -1.26 0.16 -13.00
C TYR A 92 -1.14 -0.13 -11.51
N GLN A 93 -0.07 0.36 -10.89
CA GLN A 93 0.12 0.41 -9.45
C GLN A 93 -0.14 1.83 -8.97
N PHE A 94 -1.01 1.99 -7.96
CA PHE A 94 -1.25 3.26 -7.28
C PHE A 94 -0.43 3.27 -5.99
N VAL A 95 0.56 4.14 -5.96
CA VAL A 95 1.56 4.21 -4.88
C VAL A 95 1.15 5.29 -3.88
N ARG A 96 0.81 4.90 -2.66
CA ARG A 96 0.60 5.81 -1.53
C ARG A 96 1.92 5.97 -0.77
N ILE A 97 2.77 6.86 -1.28
CA ILE A 97 4.15 7.04 -0.80
C ILE A 97 4.20 7.40 0.71
N GLY A 98 3.29 8.26 1.20
CA GLY A 98 3.27 8.70 2.60
C GLY A 98 3.02 7.57 3.62
N LYS A 99 2.44 6.44 3.19
CA LYS A 99 2.12 5.30 4.06
C LYS A 99 2.77 3.98 3.65
N GLY A 100 3.13 3.85 2.38
CA GLY A 100 3.68 2.62 1.82
C GLY A 100 2.63 1.62 1.35
N CYS A 101 1.36 2.04 1.14
CA CYS A 101 0.33 1.17 0.57
C CYS A 101 0.39 1.18 -0.95
N LEU A 102 0.09 0.04 -1.53
CA LEU A 102 0.03 -0.20 -2.97
C LEU A 102 -1.34 -0.80 -3.32
N SER A 103 -1.95 -0.27 -4.34
CA SER A 103 -3.19 -0.81 -4.91
C SER A 103 -3.07 -0.88 -6.42
N TYR A 104 -3.96 -1.60 -7.08
CA TYR A 104 -3.78 -1.91 -8.49
C TYR A 104 -5.05 -1.63 -9.28
N MET A 105 -4.87 -1.19 -10.53
CA MET A 105 -5.95 -1.17 -11.52
C MET A 105 -5.56 -2.02 -12.72
N ILE A 106 -6.37 -3.02 -13.01
CA ILE A 106 -6.26 -3.94 -14.13
C ILE A 106 -7.24 -3.47 -15.17
N VAL A 107 -6.75 -3.12 -16.35
CA VAL A 107 -7.54 -2.54 -17.45
C VAL A 107 -7.59 -3.50 -18.60
N SER A 108 -8.79 -3.75 -19.15
CA SER A 108 -9.02 -4.57 -20.32
C SER A 108 -10.14 -3.97 -21.17
N GLY A 109 -9.82 -3.51 -22.36
CA GLY A 109 -10.76 -2.77 -23.21
C GLY A 109 -11.24 -1.49 -22.52
N GLN A 110 -12.55 -1.38 -22.27
CA GLN A 110 -13.15 -0.24 -21.57
C GLN A 110 -13.55 -0.57 -20.11
N GLU A 111 -13.08 -1.68 -19.58
CA GLU A 111 -13.41 -2.12 -18.23
C GLU A 111 -12.18 -2.21 -17.35
N ALA A 112 -12.38 -2.06 -16.04
CA ALA A 112 -11.33 -2.13 -15.04
C ALA A 112 -11.76 -2.90 -13.80
N ALA A 113 -10.77 -3.54 -13.17
CA ALA A 113 -10.85 -4.03 -11.80
C ALA A 113 -9.85 -3.27 -10.93
N VAL A 114 -10.23 -2.94 -9.70
CA VAL A 114 -9.36 -2.29 -8.71
C VAL A 114 -9.12 -3.24 -7.56
N VAL A 115 -7.85 -3.43 -7.19
CA VAL A 115 -7.42 -4.35 -6.12
C VAL A 115 -6.79 -3.56 -4.99
N ASP A 116 -7.16 -3.89 -3.75
CA ASP A 116 -6.67 -3.30 -2.49
C ASP A 116 -6.74 -1.76 -2.48
N SER A 117 -7.87 -1.22 -2.98
CA SER A 117 -8.06 0.22 -3.05
C SER A 117 -8.09 0.86 -1.66
N VAL A 118 -7.45 2.01 -1.53
CA VAL A 118 -7.50 2.82 -0.29
C VAL A 118 -8.70 3.78 -0.31
N ARG A 119 -9.04 4.39 0.82
CA ARG A 119 -10.24 5.23 1.01
C ARG A 119 -10.37 6.46 0.09
N MET A 120 -9.29 6.92 -0.57
CA MET A 120 -9.28 8.02 -1.54
C MET A 120 -9.81 7.55 -2.90
N THR A 121 -11.06 7.13 -2.96
CA THR A 121 -11.70 6.50 -4.13
C THR A 121 -11.82 7.41 -5.34
N ASP A 122 -11.90 8.71 -5.13
CA ASP A 122 -11.95 9.76 -6.16
C ASP A 122 -10.74 9.70 -7.12
N VAL A 123 -9.58 9.28 -6.64
CA VAL A 123 -8.38 9.13 -7.48
C VAL A 123 -8.56 8.02 -8.52
N TYR A 124 -9.12 6.86 -8.12
CA TYR A 124 -9.38 5.76 -9.06
C TYR A 124 -10.50 6.12 -10.04
N GLU A 125 -11.56 6.78 -9.56
CA GLU A 125 -12.68 7.22 -10.40
C GLU A 125 -12.23 8.27 -11.43
N ALA A 126 -11.41 9.25 -11.01
CA ALA A 126 -10.84 10.25 -11.91
C ALA A 126 -9.95 9.59 -12.99
N PHE A 127 -9.05 8.69 -12.56
CA PHE A 127 -8.16 7.96 -13.45
C PHE A 127 -8.95 7.13 -14.51
N ALA A 128 -9.98 6.42 -14.06
CA ALA A 128 -10.85 5.65 -14.93
C ALA A 128 -11.62 6.56 -15.91
N LYS A 129 -12.19 7.66 -15.41
CA LYS A 129 -12.95 8.63 -16.21
C LYS A 129 -12.09 9.27 -17.31
N GLU A 130 -10.88 9.70 -17.00
CA GLU A 130 -9.96 10.29 -17.99
C GLU A 130 -9.64 9.34 -19.15
N ARG A 131 -9.71 8.02 -18.90
CA ARG A 131 -9.41 6.96 -19.88
C ARG A 131 -10.67 6.34 -20.49
N GLY A 132 -11.86 6.80 -20.13
CA GLY A 132 -13.12 6.24 -20.61
C GLY A 132 -13.38 4.82 -20.12
N LEU A 133 -12.87 4.46 -18.94
CA LEU A 133 -13.00 3.13 -18.34
C LEU A 133 -14.21 3.06 -17.41
N SER A 134 -14.82 1.89 -17.33
CA SER A 134 -15.86 1.53 -16.36
C SER A 134 -15.28 0.55 -15.33
N ILE A 135 -15.23 0.92 -14.06
CA ILE A 135 -14.82 0.02 -12.99
C ILE A 135 -15.95 -1.00 -12.77
N LYS A 136 -15.65 -2.28 -12.97
CA LYS A 136 -16.61 -3.40 -12.86
C LYS A 136 -16.38 -4.25 -11.61
N HIS A 137 -15.18 -4.28 -11.10
CA HIS A 137 -14.81 -5.07 -9.93
C HIS A 137 -13.94 -4.25 -8.98
N THR A 138 -14.21 -4.39 -7.70
CA THR A 138 -13.32 -4.00 -6.62
C THR A 138 -13.03 -5.23 -5.78
N ILE A 139 -11.76 -5.45 -5.44
CA ILE A 139 -11.30 -6.69 -4.81
C ILE A 139 -10.39 -6.31 -3.66
N ASP A 140 -10.62 -6.84 -2.48
CA ASP A 140 -9.64 -6.80 -1.40
C ASP A 140 -9.05 -8.20 -1.23
N THR A 141 -7.73 -8.30 -1.20
CA THR A 141 -7.00 -9.56 -1.04
C THR A 141 -7.16 -10.16 0.35
N HIS A 142 -7.49 -9.33 1.33
CA HIS A 142 -7.75 -9.69 2.72
C HIS A 142 -8.50 -8.55 3.43
N LEU A 143 -8.94 -8.77 4.65
CA LEU A 143 -9.52 -7.71 5.48
C LEU A 143 -8.39 -6.85 6.07
N HIS A 144 -8.15 -5.69 5.47
CA HIS A 144 -7.09 -4.76 5.85
C HIS A 144 -7.23 -4.27 7.30
N ALA A 145 -6.09 -4.10 7.98
CA ALA A 145 -6.03 -3.62 9.35
C ALA A 145 -5.14 -2.36 9.52
N ASP A 146 -4.38 -2.00 8.50
CA ASP A 146 -3.45 -0.87 8.49
C ASP A 146 -4.03 0.37 7.81
N HIS A 147 -5.01 0.18 6.92
CA HIS A 147 -5.69 1.27 6.21
C HIS A 147 -7.17 0.95 5.99
N ILE A 148 -7.96 1.99 5.76
CA ILE A 148 -9.37 1.87 5.42
C ILE A 148 -9.49 1.56 3.93
N SER A 149 -10.10 0.40 3.62
CA SER A 149 -10.38 0.00 2.24
C SER A 149 -11.37 0.95 1.57
N GLY A 150 -11.07 1.30 0.33
CA GLY A 150 -11.97 1.98 -0.59
C GLY A 150 -12.90 1.05 -1.35
N GLY A 151 -12.69 -0.27 -1.28
CA GLY A 151 -13.34 -1.25 -2.14
C GLY A 151 -14.86 -1.17 -2.11
N ARG A 152 -15.45 -1.12 -0.93
CA ARG A 152 -16.89 -0.97 -0.76
C ARG A 152 -17.40 0.37 -1.30
N LYS A 153 -16.77 1.48 -0.93
CA LYS A 153 -17.18 2.83 -1.36
C LYS A 153 -17.10 2.96 -2.88
N LEU A 154 -16.03 2.45 -3.47
CA LEU A 154 -15.83 2.44 -4.92
C LEU A 154 -16.88 1.56 -5.63
N ALA A 155 -17.23 0.40 -5.07
CA ALA A 155 -18.30 -0.44 -5.59
C ALA A 155 -19.67 0.26 -5.54
N GLU A 156 -19.98 0.92 -4.42
CA GLU A 156 -21.24 1.68 -4.26
C GLU A 156 -21.35 2.85 -5.24
N SER A 157 -20.26 3.58 -5.52
CA SER A 157 -20.27 4.74 -6.43
C SER A 157 -20.28 4.37 -7.92
N THR A 158 -19.65 3.24 -8.29
CA THR A 158 -19.49 2.82 -9.70
C THR A 158 -20.47 1.73 -10.14
N GLY A 159 -21.15 1.08 -9.20
CA GLY A 159 -21.96 -0.12 -9.45
C GLY A 159 -21.12 -1.37 -9.69
N ALA A 160 -19.86 -1.37 -9.30
CA ALA A 160 -18.97 -2.52 -9.41
C ALA A 160 -19.33 -3.62 -8.42
N THR A 161 -18.95 -4.86 -8.74
CA THR A 161 -19.01 -5.98 -7.81
C THR A 161 -17.87 -5.89 -6.82
N TYR A 162 -18.16 -5.97 -5.52
CA TYR A 162 -17.16 -6.00 -4.46
C TYR A 162 -16.86 -7.43 -4.03
N TRP A 163 -15.58 -7.82 -4.08
CA TRP A 163 -15.09 -9.16 -3.79
C TRP A 163 -14.25 -9.18 -2.52
N LEU A 164 -14.57 -10.11 -1.61
CA LEU A 164 -13.83 -10.34 -0.36
C LEU A 164 -13.59 -11.83 -0.12
N PRO A 165 -12.44 -12.21 0.49
CA PRO A 165 -12.23 -13.56 0.98
C PRO A 165 -13.24 -13.93 2.06
N GLU A 166 -13.99 -15.01 1.85
CA GLU A 166 -15.07 -15.43 2.77
C GLU A 166 -14.60 -15.62 4.22
N LYS A 167 -13.40 -16.21 4.39
CA LYS A 167 -12.87 -16.49 5.74
C LYS A 167 -12.49 -15.24 6.53
N ASP A 168 -12.21 -14.13 5.86
CA ASP A 168 -11.97 -12.83 6.51
C ASP A 168 -13.28 -12.05 6.73
N ALA A 169 -14.32 -12.41 5.99
CA ALA A 169 -15.56 -11.66 5.92
C ALA A 169 -16.69 -12.21 6.82
N GLU A 170 -16.42 -13.15 7.73
CA GLU A 170 -17.42 -13.71 8.65
C GLU A 170 -18.13 -12.64 9.49
N GLU A 171 -17.44 -11.57 9.84
CA GLU A 171 -17.98 -10.49 10.67
C GLU A 171 -18.45 -9.27 9.89
N VAL A 172 -18.35 -9.28 8.56
CA VAL A 172 -18.75 -8.19 7.67
C VAL A 172 -20.27 -8.04 7.65
N VAL A 173 -20.78 -6.79 7.71
CA VAL A 173 -22.20 -6.49 7.82
C VAL A 173 -22.84 -5.91 6.56
N PHE A 174 -22.17 -6.02 5.41
CA PHE A 174 -22.66 -5.59 4.10
C PHE A 174 -22.54 -6.72 3.07
N ALA A 175 -23.19 -6.58 1.91
CA ALA A 175 -23.13 -7.57 0.84
C ALA A 175 -21.79 -7.48 0.08
N TYR A 176 -21.23 -8.63 -0.25
CA TYR A 176 -20.04 -8.82 -1.07
C TYR A 176 -20.16 -10.12 -1.87
N GLU A 177 -19.36 -10.26 -2.92
CA GLU A 177 -19.15 -11.53 -3.61
C GLU A 177 -17.91 -12.23 -3.02
N LYS A 178 -17.97 -13.58 -2.96
CA LYS A 178 -16.88 -14.37 -2.38
C LYS A 178 -15.71 -14.46 -3.34
N LEU A 179 -14.54 -14.05 -2.87
CA LEU A 179 -13.28 -14.30 -3.54
C LEU A 179 -12.81 -15.73 -3.24
N GLU A 180 -13.06 -16.64 -4.18
CA GLU A 180 -12.82 -18.07 -3.98
C GLU A 180 -11.73 -18.58 -4.93
N GLU A 181 -10.83 -19.42 -4.42
CA GLU A 181 -9.84 -20.11 -5.23
C GLU A 181 -10.49 -20.92 -6.36
N GLY A 182 -9.91 -20.82 -7.56
CA GLY A 182 -10.41 -21.51 -8.74
C GLY A 182 -11.58 -20.83 -9.47
N LYS A 183 -12.15 -19.75 -8.93
CA LYS A 183 -13.14 -18.92 -9.62
C LYS A 183 -12.48 -17.68 -10.21
N SER A 184 -12.18 -17.69 -11.49
CA SER A 184 -11.59 -16.53 -12.16
C SER A 184 -12.59 -15.38 -12.32
N ILE A 185 -12.11 -14.15 -12.15
CA ILE A 185 -12.84 -12.90 -12.41
C ILE A 185 -12.36 -12.39 -13.76
N GLN A 186 -13.29 -12.19 -14.70
CA GLN A 186 -12.98 -11.67 -16.04
C GLN A 186 -13.05 -10.14 -16.02
N VAL A 187 -12.08 -9.49 -16.67
CA VAL A 187 -12.06 -8.04 -16.86
C VAL A 187 -12.22 -7.75 -18.36
N GLY A 188 -13.31 -7.08 -18.72
CA GLY A 188 -13.65 -6.83 -20.11
C GLY A 188 -14.09 -8.05 -20.89
N SER A 189 -14.20 -7.90 -22.20
CA SER A 189 -14.55 -8.98 -23.13
C SER A 189 -13.32 -9.72 -23.69
N THR A 190 -12.16 -9.52 -23.08
CA THR A 190 -10.87 -10.09 -23.52
C THR A 190 -10.55 -11.39 -22.78
N SER A 191 -9.39 -11.98 -23.08
CA SER A 191 -8.88 -13.17 -22.40
C SER A 191 -8.26 -12.89 -21.00
N ILE A 192 -8.26 -11.64 -20.54
CA ILE A 192 -7.66 -11.26 -19.26
C ILE A 192 -8.52 -11.76 -18.12
N SER A 193 -7.90 -12.55 -17.25
CA SER A 193 -8.53 -13.09 -16.05
C SER A 193 -7.71 -12.79 -14.81
N ILE A 194 -8.43 -12.63 -13.69
CA ILE A 194 -7.86 -12.59 -12.34
C ILE A 194 -8.15 -13.93 -11.71
N LEU A 195 -7.11 -14.67 -11.33
CA LEU A 195 -7.23 -16.00 -10.72
C LEU A 195 -6.87 -15.91 -9.22
N PRO A 196 -7.84 -16.08 -8.31
CA PRO A 196 -7.58 -16.12 -6.87
C PRO A 196 -6.82 -17.38 -6.48
N ILE A 197 -5.83 -17.23 -5.60
CA ILE A 197 -5.03 -18.28 -4.99
C ILE A 197 -5.13 -18.13 -3.47
N TYR A 198 -5.75 -19.09 -2.79
CA TYR A 198 -5.86 -19.07 -1.33
C TYR A 198 -4.48 -19.11 -0.68
N SER A 199 -4.15 -18.10 0.10
CA SER A 199 -2.81 -17.81 0.61
C SER A 199 -2.88 -17.39 2.09
N PRO A 200 -3.33 -18.27 3.00
CA PRO A 200 -3.49 -17.91 4.41
C PRO A 200 -2.14 -17.63 5.10
N GLY A 201 -2.16 -16.81 6.14
CA GLY A 201 -0.99 -16.57 6.97
C GLY A 201 -0.90 -15.17 7.57
N HIS A 202 -1.05 -14.11 6.79
CA HIS A 202 -1.21 -12.76 7.32
C HIS A 202 -2.62 -12.59 7.92
N THR A 203 -3.65 -13.01 7.19
CA THR A 203 -4.98 -13.31 7.71
C THR A 203 -5.37 -14.73 7.31
N ILE A 204 -6.41 -15.26 7.94
CA ILE A 204 -6.92 -16.60 7.60
C ILE A 204 -7.57 -16.63 6.20
N GLY A 205 -8.09 -15.49 5.75
CA GLY A 205 -8.74 -15.35 4.45
C GLY A 205 -7.83 -14.85 3.34
N SER A 206 -6.59 -14.47 3.63
CA SER A 206 -5.68 -13.90 2.63
C SER A 206 -5.70 -14.71 1.33
N THR A 207 -5.88 -13.99 0.23
CA THR A 207 -6.03 -14.54 -1.12
C THR A 207 -5.20 -13.72 -2.09
N SER A 208 -4.17 -14.32 -2.67
CA SER A 208 -3.36 -13.69 -3.71
C SER A 208 -4.02 -13.83 -5.07
N LEU A 209 -3.62 -13.02 -6.04
CA LEU A 209 -4.23 -12.98 -7.36
C LEU A 209 -3.18 -13.15 -8.46
N ILE A 210 -3.39 -14.08 -9.37
CA ILE A 210 -2.61 -14.14 -10.62
C ILE A 210 -3.41 -13.43 -11.71
N VAL A 211 -2.80 -12.44 -12.33
CA VAL A 211 -3.37 -11.66 -13.42
C VAL A 211 -2.62 -11.97 -14.70
N ASP A 212 -3.34 -12.43 -15.71
CA ASP A 212 -2.84 -12.72 -17.06
C ASP A 212 -1.62 -13.65 -17.09
N ASP A 213 -1.56 -14.63 -16.20
CA ASP A 213 -0.45 -15.57 -16.03
C ASP A 213 0.94 -14.92 -15.89
N THR A 214 0.99 -13.62 -15.61
CA THR A 214 2.22 -12.82 -15.61
C THR A 214 2.45 -12.09 -14.31
N TYR A 215 1.40 -11.49 -13.74
CA TYR A 215 1.49 -10.66 -12.54
C TYR A 215 0.90 -11.39 -11.34
N PHE A 216 1.58 -11.30 -10.21
CA PHE A 216 1.20 -11.98 -8.98
C PHE A 216 1.02 -10.96 -7.85
N LEU A 217 -0.23 -10.59 -7.58
CA LEU A 217 -0.61 -9.69 -6.50
C LEU A 217 -0.67 -10.51 -5.22
N THR A 218 0.27 -10.29 -4.32
CA THR A 218 0.48 -11.13 -3.14
C THR A 218 -0.20 -10.61 -1.88
N GLY A 219 -0.91 -9.46 -1.97
CA GLY A 219 -1.42 -8.81 -0.78
C GLY A 219 -0.33 -8.60 0.26
N ASP A 220 -0.62 -8.98 1.49
CA ASP A 220 0.30 -8.86 2.62
C ASP A 220 0.98 -10.19 3.00
N ILE A 221 1.09 -11.14 2.08
CA ILE A 221 1.79 -12.41 2.30
C ILE A 221 3.27 -12.31 1.96
N LEU A 222 3.60 -11.73 0.81
CA LEU A 222 4.98 -11.63 0.32
C LEU A 222 5.26 -10.23 -0.21
N PHE A 223 6.27 -9.57 0.36
CA PHE A 223 6.77 -8.27 -0.07
C PHE A 223 8.12 -8.42 -0.79
N VAL A 224 8.61 -7.34 -1.38
CA VAL A 224 9.92 -7.38 -2.06
C VAL A 224 11.06 -7.60 -1.05
N ALA A 225 11.06 -6.89 0.05
CA ALA A 225 12.13 -6.94 1.05
C ALA A 225 11.81 -7.80 2.29
N SER A 226 10.58 -8.30 2.44
CA SER A 226 10.12 -8.98 3.64
C SER A 226 8.98 -9.95 3.35
N ILE A 227 8.39 -10.52 4.39
CA ILE A 227 7.15 -11.31 4.37
C ILE A 227 6.13 -10.72 5.34
N GLY A 228 4.87 -11.11 5.19
CA GLY A 228 3.80 -10.67 6.06
C GLY A 228 3.90 -11.18 7.48
N ARG A 229 3.34 -10.43 8.42
CA ARG A 229 3.25 -10.79 9.84
C ARG A 229 1.91 -11.47 10.13
N PRO A 230 1.86 -12.52 10.97
CA PRO A 230 0.63 -13.28 11.24
C PRO A 230 -0.17 -12.78 12.46
N ASP A 231 0.23 -11.71 13.14
CA ASP A 231 -0.25 -11.38 14.49
C ASP A 231 -1.33 -10.29 14.57
N LEU A 232 -1.69 -9.64 13.45
CA LEU A 232 -2.60 -8.48 13.46
C LEU A 232 -4.04 -8.79 13.90
N ALA A 233 -4.46 -10.06 13.91
CA ALA A 233 -5.75 -10.46 14.47
C ALA A 233 -5.63 -11.11 15.86
N GLY A 234 -4.48 -11.01 16.51
CA GLY A 234 -4.20 -11.66 17.80
C GLY A 234 -4.07 -13.19 17.70
N LYS A 235 -3.83 -13.73 16.49
CA LYS A 235 -3.78 -15.14 16.15
C LYS A 235 -2.40 -15.65 15.73
N ALA A 236 -1.33 -14.93 16.07
CA ALA A 236 0.04 -15.21 15.63
C ALA A 236 0.41 -16.70 15.70
N GLN A 237 0.13 -17.34 16.83
CA GLN A 237 0.50 -18.74 17.04
C GLN A 237 -0.25 -19.72 16.14
N ASP A 238 -1.50 -19.40 15.78
CA ASP A 238 -2.36 -20.23 14.95
C ASP A 238 -1.96 -20.12 13.47
N TRP A 239 -1.54 -18.93 13.00
CA TRP A 239 -1.36 -18.64 11.57
C TRP A 239 0.09 -18.75 11.07
N VAL A 240 1.07 -18.97 11.96
CA VAL A 240 2.48 -19.17 11.55
C VAL A 240 2.64 -20.37 10.61
N GLY A 241 1.97 -21.47 10.93
CA GLY A 241 2.00 -22.68 10.10
C GLY A 241 1.40 -22.42 8.71
N ASP A 242 0.27 -21.71 8.64
CA ASP A 242 -0.38 -21.33 7.38
C ASP A 242 0.51 -20.43 6.53
N LEU A 243 1.15 -19.40 7.16
CA LEU A 243 2.07 -18.51 6.47
C LEU A 243 3.25 -19.28 5.86
N ARG A 244 3.83 -20.20 6.65
CA ARG A 244 4.93 -21.02 6.20
C ARG A 244 4.50 -21.95 5.06
N ASP A 245 3.36 -22.60 5.16
CA ASP A 245 2.82 -23.45 4.09
C ASP A 245 2.60 -22.66 2.80
N THR A 246 2.00 -21.48 2.91
CA THR A 246 1.79 -20.58 1.77
C THR A 246 3.11 -20.21 1.10
N LEU A 247 4.12 -19.75 1.86
CA LEU A 247 5.38 -19.26 1.32
C LEU A 247 6.30 -20.37 0.83
N TYR A 248 6.38 -21.51 1.54
CA TYR A 248 7.38 -22.55 1.28
C TYR A 248 6.84 -23.75 0.51
N ASN A 249 5.52 -23.91 0.39
CA ASN A 249 4.91 -24.98 -0.38
C ASN A 249 4.07 -24.42 -1.53
N ARG A 250 2.96 -23.72 -1.26
CA ARG A 250 2.02 -23.26 -2.30
C ARG A 250 2.68 -22.37 -3.35
N TYR A 251 3.41 -21.33 -2.94
CA TYR A 251 4.08 -20.39 -3.86
C TYR A 251 5.29 -21.05 -4.58
N GLN A 252 5.85 -22.12 -4.01
CA GLN A 252 6.90 -22.90 -4.68
C GLN A 252 6.41 -23.60 -5.95
N GLU A 253 5.13 -23.94 -6.04
CA GLU A 253 4.53 -24.57 -7.21
C GLU A 253 4.26 -23.60 -8.35
N LEU A 254 4.26 -22.29 -8.07
CA LEU A 254 4.00 -21.25 -9.06
C LEU A 254 5.21 -20.98 -9.94
N SER A 255 4.94 -20.45 -11.15
CA SER A 255 6.00 -20.02 -12.08
C SER A 255 6.93 -19.01 -11.42
N LYS A 256 8.23 -19.24 -11.48
CA LYS A 256 9.27 -18.35 -10.97
C LYS A 256 9.42 -17.05 -11.78
N ASP A 257 8.81 -17.00 -12.96
CA ASP A 257 8.79 -15.82 -13.84
C ASP A 257 7.68 -14.82 -13.48
N LEU A 258 6.73 -15.17 -12.62
CA LEU A 258 5.69 -14.26 -12.16
C LEU A 258 6.31 -13.00 -11.56
N LEU A 259 5.79 -11.84 -11.95
CA LEU A 259 6.14 -10.55 -11.37
C LEU A 259 5.30 -10.30 -10.12
N VAL A 260 5.92 -10.39 -8.97
CA VAL A 260 5.28 -10.13 -7.67
C VAL A 260 4.99 -8.65 -7.51
N LEU A 261 3.77 -8.34 -7.12
CA LEU A 261 3.20 -7.03 -6.88
C LEU A 261 2.54 -7.04 -5.48
N PRO A 262 3.24 -6.57 -4.43
CA PRO A 262 2.75 -6.62 -3.06
C PRO A 262 1.75 -5.49 -2.75
N ALA A 263 0.97 -5.60 -1.65
CA ALA A 263 0.10 -4.51 -1.22
C ALA A 263 0.84 -3.42 -0.41
N HIS A 264 2.08 -3.69 0.02
CA HIS A 264 2.88 -2.71 0.77
C HIS A 264 4.38 -2.77 0.43
N PHE A 265 5.06 -1.67 0.77
CA PHE A 265 6.52 -1.59 0.78
C PHE A 265 6.99 -0.85 2.04
N GLY A 266 8.14 -1.23 2.55
CA GLY A 266 8.70 -0.69 3.79
C GLY A 266 9.73 0.42 3.58
N SER A 267 10.33 0.52 2.40
CA SER A 267 11.42 1.46 2.11
C SER A 267 11.39 1.97 0.68
N TYR A 268 11.78 3.23 0.49
CA TYR A 268 11.92 3.83 -0.85
C TYR A 268 12.92 3.12 -1.75
N VAL A 269 13.84 2.32 -1.22
CA VAL A 269 14.77 1.51 -2.02
C VAL A 269 14.07 0.38 -2.79
N GLU A 270 12.86 0.02 -2.39
CA GLU A 270 12.04 -0.97 -3.09
C GLU A 270 11.37 -0.41 -4.36
N LEU A 271 11.26 0.91 -4.46
CA LEU A 271 10.78 1.58 -5.68
C LEU A 271 11.83 1.43 -6.78
N GLY A 272 11.47 0.79 -7.86
CA GLY A 272 12.28 0.73 -9.06
C GLY A 272 12.49 2.11 -9.70
N THR A 273 13.38 2.20 -10.66
CA THR A 273 13.65 3.46 -11.40
C THR A 273 12.42 3.98 -12.15
N ASN A 274 11.46 3.12 -12.43
CA ASN A 274 10.17 3.44 -13.02
C ASN A 274 9.09 3.79 -11.98
N GLY A 275 9.42 3.78 -10.69
CA GLY A 275 8.48 4.06 -9.59
C GLY A 275 7.58 2.89 -9.19
N VAL A 276 7.79 1.69 -9.75
CA VAL A 276 7.02 0.47 -9.43
C VAL A 276 7.75 -0.33 -8.35
N VAL A 277 6.99 -0.83 -7.37
CA VAL A 277 7.46 -1.84 -6.41
C VAL A 277 7.14 -3.21 -6.96
N SER A 278 8.14 -3.95 -7.35
CA SER A 278 7.96 -5.30 -7.91
C SER A 278 9.27 -6.11 -7.91
N ALA A 279 9.17 -7.43 -7.92
CA ALA A 279 10.29 -8.33 -8.14
C ALA A 279 9.80 -9.65 -8.76
N ARG A 280 10.67 -10.37 -9.49
CA ARG A 280 10.33 -11.73 -9.96
C ARG A 280 10.27 -12.70 -8.78
N LEU A 281 9.30 -13.59 -8.77
CA LEU A 281 9.13 -14.58 -7.71
C LEU A 281 10.41 -15.43 -7.52
N GLY A 282 11.06 -15.81 -8.61
CA GLY A 282 12.34 -16.55 -8.57
C GLY A 282 13.48 -15.75 -7.94
N ASP A 283 13.51 -14.43 -8.11
CA ASP A 283 14.50 -13.55 -7.47
C ASP A 283 14.24 -13.42 -5.96
N LEU A 284 12.97 -13.33 -5.57
CA LEU A 284 12.60 -13.31 -4.16
C LEU A 284 13.00 -14.57 -3.43
N TYR A 285 12.83 -15.76 -4.03
CA TYR A 285 13.34 -17.01 -3.45
C TYR A 285 14.86 -17.06 -3.28
N ARG A 286 15.59 -16.27 -4.05
CA ARG A 286 17.06 -16.16 -3.90
C ARG A 286 17.47 -15.12 -2.86
N ASN A 287 16.73 -14.01 -2.74
CA ASN A 287 17.23 -12.82 -2.08
C ASN A 287 16.39 -12.36 -0.88
N ASN A 288 15.11 -12.73 -0.79
CA ASN A 288 14.24 -12.30 0.31
C ASN A 288 14.57 -13.11 1.58
N PRO A 289 14.95 -12.45 2.68
CA PRO A 289 15.35 -13.14 3.90
C PRO A 289 14.23 -14.01 4.49
N GLY A 290 12.97 -13.58 4.39
CA GLY A 290 11.82 -14.31 4.90
C GLY A 290 11.52 -15.62 4.14
N LEU A 291 12.02 -15.77 2.91
CA LEU A 291 11.89 -16.99 2.10
C LEU A 291 13.10 -17.94 2.22
N ASN A 292 14.10 -17.60 3.01
CA ASN A 292 15.34 -18.34 3.16
C ASN A 292 15.58 -18.86 4.59
N ILE A 293 14.55 -18.95 5.41
CA ILE A 293 14.61 -19.48 6.77
C ILE A 293 14.24 -20.97 6.72
N THR A 294 15.24 -21.85 6.74
CA THR A 294 15.02 -23.29 6.56
C THR A 294 14.48 -23.99 7.80
N ASP A 295 14.94 -23.61 8.99
CA ASP A 295 14.45 -24.15 10.26
C ASP A 295 13.08 -23.59 10.62
N GLU A 296 12.15 -24.47 11.00
CA GLU A 296 10.78 -24.07 11.34
C GLU A 296 10.71 -23.30 12.66
N GLY A 297 11.56 -23.61 13.62
CA GLY A 297 11.65 -22.89 14.90
C GLY A 297 12.20 -21.48 14.70
N ASP A 298 13.21 -21.32 13.81
CA ASP A 298 13.74 -20.01 13.44
C ASP A 298 12.69 -19.18 12.68
N PHE A 299 11.96 -19.80 11.76
CA PHE A 299 10.87 -19.14 11.06
C PHE A 299 9.81 -18.64 12.05
N ARG A 300 9.35 -19.52 12.96
CA ARG A 300 8.40 -19.15 14.01
C ARG A 300 8.89 -17.96 14.83
N ARG A 301 10.14 -18.01 15.33
CA ARG A 301 10.71 -16.88 16.08
C ARG A 301 10.72 -15.59 15.28
N THR A 302 11.15 -15.63 14.04
CA THR A 302 11.21 -14.46 13.16
C THR A 302 9.85 -13.80 12.98
N VAL A 303 8.77 -14.58 12.85
CA VAL A 303 7.43 -14.04 12.56
C VAL A 303 6.55 -13.81 13.80
N THR A 304 7.07 -14.10 15.01
CA THR A 304 6.32 -13.93 16.27
C THR A 304 7.05 -13.13 17.33
N GLU A 305 8.37 -13.02 17.24
CA GLU A 305 9.20 -12.32 18.22
C GLU A 305 9.83 -11.07 17.58
N GLU A 306 10.05 -10.02 18.37
CA GLU A 306 10.66 -8.76 17.93
C GLU A 306 9.95 -8.06 16.73
N LEU A 307 8.64 -8.29 16.61
CA LEU A 307 7.85 -7.65 15.57
C LEU A 307 7.75 -6.14 15.80
N PRO A 308 7.69 -5.33 14.73
CA PRO A 308 7.42 -3.90 14.86
C PRO A 308 6.07 -3.68 15.57
N PRO A 309 5.84 -2.51 16.19
CA PRO A 309 4.53 -2.19 16.74
C PRO A 309 3.43 -2.40 15.69
N GLN A 310 2.23 -2.76 16.13
CA GLN A 310 1.09 -2.88 15.21
C GLN A 310 0.76 -1.52 14.57
N PRO A 311 0.12 -1.51 13.38
CA PRO A 311 -0.37 -0.27 12.77
C PRO A 311 -1.25 0.54 13.74
N ASN A 312 -1.27 1.86 13.58
CA ASN A 312 -2.12 2.72 14.39
C ASN A 312 -3.60 2.32 14.19
N ALA A 313 -4.38 2.31 15.29
CA ALA A 313 -5.81 2.04 15.28
C ALA A 313 -6.25 0.78 14.49
N TYR A 314 -5.40 -0.27 14.43
CA TYR A 314 -5.66 -1.44 13.58
C TYR A 314 -6.98 -2.16 13.91
N GLN A 315 -7.40 -2.17 15.18
CA GLN A 315 -8.67 -2.78 15.58
C GLN A 315 -9.86 -1.96 15.08
N GLU A 316 -9.80 -0.65 15.22
CA GLU A 316 -10.81 0.29 14.74
C GLU A 316 -10.90 0.28 13.21
N ILE A 317 -9.76 0.26 12.52
CA ILE A 317 -9.71 0.12 11.05
C ILE A 317 -10.40 -1.17 10.61
N ARG A 318 -10.16 -2.29 11.28
CA ARG A 318 -10.88 -3.54 10.99
C ARG A 318 -12.39 -3.38 11.17
N GLN A 319 -12.85 -2.71 12.23
CA GLN A 319 -14.29 -2.45 12.44
C GLN A 319 -14.89 -1.57 11.33
N VAL A 320 -14.12 -0.59 10.83
CA VAL A 320 -14.52 0.22 9.67
C VAL A 320 -14.65 -0.66 8.43
N ASN A 321 -13.64 -1.48 8.14
CA ASN A 321 -13.61 -2.36 6.98
C ASN A 321 -14.65 -3.49 7.04
N MET A 322 -15.08 -3.90 8.24
CA MET A 322 -16.25 -4.79 8.44
C MET A 322 -17.60 -4.07 8.28
N GLY A 323 -17.61 -2.74 8.17
CA GLY A 323 -18.83 -1.92 8.10
C GLY A 323 -19.51 -1.64 9.44
N ARG A 324 -18.86 -2.00 10.57
CA ARG A 324 -19.39 -1.88 11.93
C ARG A 324 -19.15 -0.50 12.56
N LEU A 325 -18.12 0.22 12.10
CA LEU A 325 -17.78 1.56 12.52
C LEU A 325 -17.81 2.52 11.32
N LYS A 326 -18.32 3.73 11.51
CA LYS A 326 -18.43 4.76 10.45
C LYS A 326 -17.87 6.08 10.96
N PRO A 327 -16.53 6.24 11.03
CA PRO A 327 -15.88 7.48 11.42
C PRO A 327 -16.03 8.54 10.32
N ASP A 328 -15.97 9.81 10.72
CA ASP A 328 -15.85 10.92 9.77
C ASP A 328 -14.45 10.95 9.11
N GLU A 329 -14.26 11.79 8.10
CA GLU A 329 -13.01 11.83 7.32
C GLU A 329 -11.77 12.20 8.16
N GLU A 330 -11.93 13.08 9.17
CA GLU A 330 -10.81 13.45 10.02
C GLU A 330 -10.41 12.29 10.93
N ALA A 331 -11.36 11.59 11.53
CA ALA A 331 -11.11 10.39 12.31
C ALA A 331 -10.51 9.25 11.46
N GLN A 332 -10.96 9.06 10.21
CA GLN A 332 -10.36 8.10 9.27
C GLN A 332 -8.88 8.43 9.00
N ARG A 333 -8.56 9.70 8.81
CA ARG A 333 -7.18 10.16 8.58
C ARG A 333 -6.30 9.94 9.81
N GLU A 334 -6.84 10.22 11.00
CA GLU A 334 -6.13 10.02 12.25
C GLU A 334 -5.84 8.53 12.51
N MET A 335 -6.80 7.65 12.25
CA MET A 335 -6.63 6.18 12.36
C MET A 335 -5.50 5.67 11.47
N GLU A 336 -5.33 6.24 10.27
CA GLU A 336 -4.30 5.83 9.31
C GLU A 336 -2.94 6.51 9.52
N THR A 337 -2.73 7.28 10.59
CA THR A 337 -1.45 7.95 10.87
C THR A 337 -0.33 6.92 11.07
N GLY A 338 0.79 7.15 10.41
CA GLY A 338 1.98 6.30 10.47
C GLY A 338 2.09 5.28 9.34
N PRO A 339 3.22 4.54 9.28
CA PRO A 339 3.47 3.54 8.25
C PRO A 339 2.53 2.32 8.40
N ASN A 340 2.46 1.49 7.36
CA ASN A 340 1.58 0.32 7.34
C ASN A 340 1.95 -0.77 8.36
N ARG A 341 3.22 -1.07 8.55
CA ARG A 341 3.78 -2.05 9.51
C ARG A 341 3.24 -3.48 9.36
N CYS A 342 2.87 -3.88 8.15
CA CYS A 342 2.35 -5.21 7.85
C CYS A 342 3.45 -6.25 7.58
N ALA A 343 4.70 -5.84 7.45
CA ALA A 343 5.85 -6.70 7.24
C ALA A 343 6.57 -7.05 8.55
N VAL A 344 7.21 -8.24 8.57
CA VAL A 344 8.00 -8.71 9.72
C VAL A 344 9.19 -7.80 10.02
N HIS A 345 9.79 -7.19 9.00
CA HIS A 345 11.00 -6.37 9.11
C HIS A 345 10.76 -4.88 8.84
N ASP A 346 9.57 -4.36 9.06
CA ASP A 346 9.30 -2.93 9.01
C ASP A 346 10.01 -2.22 10.17
N LYS A 347 11.03 -1.39 9.86
CA LYS A 347 11.79 -0.62 10.85
C LYS A 347 11.28 0.80 10.97
#